data_362a4f31ac7254730fbd834078a568b5
#
_entry.id   362a4f31ac7254730fbd834078a568b5
#
_cell.length_a   1.000
_cell.length_b   1.000
_cell.length_c   1.000
_cell.angle_alpha   90.00
_cell.angle_beta   90.00
_cell.angle_gamma   90.00
#
_symmetry.space_group_name_H-M   'P 1'
#
loop_
_entity.id
_entity.type
_entity.pdbx_description
1 polymer ?
#
loop_
_entity_poly.entity_id
_entity_poly.type
_entity_poly.pdbx_seq_one_letter_code
_entity_poly.pdbx_strand_id
1 'polypeptide(L)'
;MKITRFYNPKIPYSLHDMNVIEFEISGDNLIMRTQSGMVRTAPNWDQVDGYLEFLDVNWEYCYATFCEGYYGNIGTYEGKTFKKMYLKDFIAEFQNAGFSITDEYYGQDRALYTGYFHKGSTMGECTIEIYHNNILFCEQTDDTREMKEVILSADGDLSLYLVPADVADNLATVANEFAFNYVWHGEKSGKFLKLCGEQYGAVFDETDFIEYLNTVLYPDKPSKKIKTIPQDDEWDVPKEYRKYPYYNF
;
A
#
# COMPACT_ATOMS: atom_id res chain seq x y z
N MET A 1 -43.09 -8.04 1.25
CA MET A 1 -42.02 -8.27 0.27
C MET A 1 -40.71 -8.41 1.03
N LYS A 2 -39.97 -9.51 0.89
CA LYS A 2 -38.65 -9.71 1.52
C LYS A 2 -37.58 -9.32 0.51
N ILE A 3 -36.80 -8.27 0.80
CA ILE A 3 -35.65 -7.85 -0.03
C ILE A 3 -34.39 -8.38 0.62
N THR A 4 -33.65 -9.23 -0.07
CA THR A 4 -32.34 -9.71 0.35
C THR A 4 -31.29 -8.96 -0.46
N ARG A 5 -30.41 -8.23 0.22
CA ARG A 5 -29.25 -7.57 -0.42
C ARG A 5 -28.10 -8.55 -0.44
N PHE A 6 -27.49 -8.69 -1.59
CA PHE A 6 -26.20 -9.37 -1.70
C PHE A 6 -25.13 -8.47 -1.09
N TYR A 7 -24.40 -9.00 -0.11
CA TYR A 7 -23.27 -8.31 0.47
C TYR A 7 -22.01 -8.71 -0.30
N ASN A 8 -21.41 -7.74 -0.99
CA ASN A 8 -20.09 -7.91 -1.59
C ASN A 8 -19.05 -7.28 -0.65
N PRO A 9 -18.22 -8.07 0.04
CA PRO A 9 -17.17 -7.51 0.87
C PRO A 9 -16.22 -6.69 -0.01
N LYS A 10 -15.89 -5.48 0.43
CA LYS A 10 -14.89 -4.66 -0.27
C LYS A 10 -13.55 -5.36 -0.15
N ILE A 11 -12.97 -5.72 -1.28
CA ILE A 11 -11.62 -6.23 -1.35
C ILE A 11 -10.68 -5.03 -1.14
N PRO A 12 -9.68 -5.13 -0.25
CA PRO A 12 -8.85 -3.98 0.11
C PRO A 12 -7.94 -3.51 -1.03
N TYR A 13 -7.59 -4.39 -1.96
CA TYR A 13 -6.72 -4.10 -3.10
C TYR A 13 -7.27 -4.70 -4.38
N SER A 14 -6.96 -4.09 -5.52
CA SER A 14 -7.26 -4.58 -6.85
C SER A 14 -5.99 -4.85 -7.64
N LEU A 15 -6.02 -5.90 -8.44
CA LEU A 15 -5.00 -6.25 -9.43
C LEU A 15 -5.48 -6.03 -10.87
N HIS A 16 -6.65 -5.44 -11.04
CA HIS A 16 -7.17 -5.12 -12.38
C HIS A 16 -6.15 -4.29 -13.17
N ASP A 17 -5.89 -4.65 -14.41
CA ASP A 17 -4.86 -4.06 -15.27
C ASP A 17 -3.39 -4.28 -14.83
N MET A 18 -3.16 -5.10 -13.82
CA MET A 18 -1.81 -5.45 -13.39
C MET A 18 -1.23 -6.59 -14.23
N ASN A 19 0.09 -6.53 -14.44
CA ASN A 19 0.83 -7.59 -15.11
C ASN A 19 1.58 -8.45 -14.11
N VAL A 20 1.17 -9.70 -13.95
CA VAL A 20 1.89 -10.70 -13.14
C VAL A 20 3.18 -11.06 -13.83
N ILE A 21 4.28 -10.95 -13.10
CA ILE A 21 5.64 -11.23 -13.59
C ILE A 21 6.28 -12.45 -12.94
N GLU A 22 5.76 -12.86 -11.78
CA GLU A 22 6.35 -13.94 -11.01
C GLU A 22 5.31 -14.69 -10.19
N PHE A 23 5.47 -16.01 -10.16
CA PHE A 23 4.85 -16.93 -9.22
C PHE A 23 5.94 -17.67 -8.46
N GLU A 24 5.90 -17.61 -7.12
CA GLU A 24 6.84 -18.30 -6.24
C GLU A 24 6.09 -19.29 -5.35
N ILE A 25 6.53 -20.56 -5.33
CA ILE A 25 5.96 -21.59 -4.44
C ILE A 25 6.82 -21.66 -3.19
N SER A 26 6.23 -21.38 -2.03
CA SER A 26 6.88 -21.45 -0.72
C SER A 26 6.16 -22.42 0.19
N GLY A 27 6.63 -23.66 0.24
CA GLY A 27 5.92 -24.76 0.93
C GLY A 27 4.56 -25.04 0.27
N ASP A 28 3.49 -24.90 1.05
CA ASP A 28 2.12 -25.04 0.55
C ASP A 28 1.50 -23.69 0.11
N ASN A 29 2.25 -22.59 0.22
CA ASN A 29 1.81 -21.27 -0.18
C ASN A 29 2.23 -20.92 -1.62
N LEU A 30 1.48 -19.99 -2.22
CA LEU A 30 1.79 -19.38 -3.50
C LEU A 30 1.91 -17.87 -3.35
N ILE A 31 3.03 -17.32 -3.76
CA ILE A 31 3.24 -15.88 -3.86
C ILE A 31 3.06 -15.46 -5.33
N MET A 32 2.26 -14.44 -5.56
CA MET A 32 2.04 -13.84 -6.88
C MET A 32 2.47 -12.37 -6.86
N ARG A 33 3.43 -12.02 -7.72
CA ARG A 33 3.98 -10.67 -7.84
C ARG A 33 3.57 -10.05 -9.16
N THR A 34 3.21 -8.79 -9.11
CA THR A 34 2.97 -8.00 -10.32
C THR A 34 4.12 -7.03 -10.58
N GLN A 35 4.20 -6.53 -11.79
CA GLN A 35 5.21 -5.54 -12.20
C GLN A 35 5.09 -4.22 -11.41
N SER A 36 3.89 -3.87 -11.00
CA SER A 36 3.56 -2.55 -10.46
C SER A 36 2.84 -2.62 -9.10
N GLY A 37 2.93 -3.78 -8.41
CA GLY A 37 2.27 -3.97 -7.13
C GLY A 37 0.75 -4.15 -7.26
N MET A 38 -0.03 -3.40 -6.50
CA MET A 38 -1.49 -3.48 -6.44
C MET A 38 -2.10 -2.11 -6.17
N VAL A 39 -3.40 -1.94 -6.38
CA VAL A 39 -4.12 -0.69 -6.14
C VAL A 39 -5.00 -0.83 -4.90
N ARG A 40 -4.82 0.03 -3.90
CA ARG A 40 -5.77 0.13 -2.78
C ARG A 40 -7.14 0.55 -3.29
N THR A 41 -8.20 -0.14 -2.89
CA THR A 41 -9.56 0.17 -3.36
C THR A 41 -10.24 1.27 -2.55
N ALA A 42 -9.68 1.67 -1.42
CA ALA A 42 -10.17 2.78 -0.58
C ALA A 42 -9.01 3.28 0.32
N PRO A 43 -9.01 4.56 0.71
CA PRO A 43 -9.94 5.61 0.28
C PRO A 43 -9.61 6.23 -1.09
N ASN A 44 -8.34 6.14 -1.56
CA ASN A 44 -7.84 7.02 -2.63
C ASN A 44 -7.47 6.31 -3.94
N TRP A 45 -7.61 5.00 -4.04
CA TRP A 45 -7.17 4.23 -5.23
C TRP A 45 -5.68 4.41 -5.54
N ASP A 46 -4.85 4.39 -4.49
CA ASP A 46 -3.41 4.55 -4.64
C ASP A 46 -2.76 3.25 -5.10
N GLN A 47 -1.85 3.35 -6.04
CA GLN A 47 -0.98 2.25 -6.41
C GLN A 47 0.12 2.09 -5.37
N VAL A 48 0.36 0.86 -4.93
CA VAL A 48 1.34 0.51 -3.90
C VAL A 48 2.15 -0.70 -4.33
N ASP A 49 3.41 -0.73 -3.94
CA ASP A 49 4.23 -1.93 -4.10
C ASP A 49 3.73 -3.03 -3.19
N GLY A 50 3.79 -4.27 -3.67
CA GLY A 50 3.33 -5.40 -2.89
C GLY A 50 3.13 -6.66 -3.71
N TYR A 51 2.63 -7.67 -3.03
CA TYR A 51 2.35 -8.98 -3.62
C TYR A 51 1.18 -9.65 -2.91
N LEU A 52 0.63 -10.69 -3.52
CA LEU A 52 -0.35 -11.56 -2.89
C LEU A 52 0.31 -12.86 -2.44
N GLU A 53 -0.09 -13.32 -1.26
CA GLU A 53 0.25 -14.65 -0.76
C GLU A 53 -1.04 -15.45 -0.52
N PHE A 54 -1.15 -16.59 -1.19
CA PHE A 54 -2.23 -17.56 -1.01
C PHE A 54 -1.74 -18.61 -0.02
N LEU A 55 -2.43 -18.76 1.09
CA LEU A 55 -2.06 -19.70 2.16
C LEU A 55 -2.73 -21.06 1.96
N ASP A 56 -1.97 -22.11 2.27
CA ASP A 56 -2.43 -23.51 2.23
C ASP A 56 -3.16 -23.85 0.91
N VAL A 57 -2.46 -23.65 -0.19
CA VAL A 57 -3.00 -23.84 -1.55
C VAL A 57 -3.33 -25.29 -1.79
N ASN A 58 -4.57 -25.57 -2.19
CA ASN A 58 -4.99 -26.90 -2.59
C ASN A 58 -4.62 -27.18 -4.06
N TRP A 59 -3.38 -27.56 -4.26
CA TRP A 59 -2.76 -27.72 -5.57
C TRP A 59 -3.48 -28.68 -6.52
N GLU A 60 -4.23 -29.66 -5.99
CA GLU A 60 -4.98 -30.62 -6.80
C GLU A 60 -6.15 -29.99 -7.56
N TYR A 61 -6.63 -28.83 -7.08
CA TYR A 61 -7.75 -28.10 -7.67
C TYR A 61 -7.33 -26.79 -8.36
N CYS A 62 -6.03 -26.48 -8.36
CA CYS A 62 -5.52 -25.26 -8.98
C CYS A 62 -5.12 -25.49 -10.43
N TYR A 63 -5.63 -24.66 -11.33
CA TYR A 63 -5.44 -24.82 -12.76
C TYR A 63 -5.15 -23.50 -13.47
N ALA A 64 -4.41 -23.59 -14.58
CA ALA A 64 -4.38 -22.56 -15.62
C ALA A 64 -5.06 -23.11 -16.87
N THR A 65 -5.93 -22.33 -17.47
CA THR A 65 -6.64 -22.69 -18.72
C THR A 65 -6.31 -21.64 -19.77
N PHE A 66 -5.79 -22.09 -20.91
CA PHE A 66 -5.43 -21.25 -22.05
C PHE A 66 -6.38 -21.44 -23.20
N CYS A 67 -6.63 -20.37 -23.93
CA CYS A 67 -7.15 -20.43 -25.25
C CYS A 67 -5.99 -20.23 -26.24
N GLU A 68 -5.56 -21.28 -26.90
CA GLU A 68 -4.59 -21.21 -28.00
C GLU A 68 -5.35 -20.89 -29.29
N GLY A 69 -5.17 -19.72 -29.84
CA GLY A 69 -5.78 -19.31 -31.08
C GLY A 69 -5.42 -17.88 -31.46
N TYR A 70 -5.43 -17.63 -32.74
CA TYR A 70 -5.12 -16.32 -33.27
C TYR A 70 -6.24 -15.32 -32.92
N TYR A 71 -5.90 -14.18 -32.37
CA TYR A 71 -6.80 -13.05 -32.25
C TYR A 71 -7.10 -12.46 -33.64
N GLY A 72 -7.95 -13.13 -34.38
CA GLY A 72 -8.52 -12.59 -35.57
C GLY A 72 -9.97 -12.24 -35.31
N ASN A 73 -10.33 -11.00 -35.57
CA ASN A 73 -11.67 -10.43 -35.60
C ASN A 73 -12.70 -11.02 -34.61
N ILE A 74 -13.19 -10.19 -33.72
CA ILE A 74 -14.35 -10.42 -32.86
C ILE A 74 -15.41 -11.22 -33.63
N GLY A 75 -15.64 -12.47 -33.25
CA GLY A 75 -16.77 -13.27 -33.75
C GLY A 75 -16.45 -14.60 -34.44
N THR A 76 -15.20 -14.95 -34.73
CA THR A 76 -14.85 -16.27 -35.27
C THR A 76 -14.14 -17.11 -34.24
N TYR A 77 -14.88 -18.06 -33.64
CA TYR A 77 -14.35 -19.05 -32.68
C TYR A 77 -13.87 -20.34 -33.34
N GLU A 78 -13.76 -20.36 -34.66
CA GLU A 78 -13.30 -21.55 -35.39
C GLU A 78 -11.81 -21.78 -35.13
N GLY A 79 -11.48 -23.02 -34.66
CA GLY A 79 -10.11 -23.46 -34.44
C GLY A 79 -9.45 -23.09 -33.13
N LYS A 80 -10.18 -22.58 -32.15
CA LYS A 80 -9.62 -22.34 -30.81
C LYS A 80 -9.49 -23.68 -30.05
N THR A 81 -8.30 -23.93 -29.55
CA THR A 81 -8.04 -25.07 -28.65
C THR A 81 -7.89 -24.54 -27.23
N PHE A 82 -8.53 -25.21 -26.28
CA PHE A 82 -8.36 -24.92 -24.87
C PHE A 82 -7.41 -25.95 -24.26
N LYS A 83 -6.34 -25.47 -23.65
CA LYS A 83 -5.40 -26.31 -22.90
C LYS A 83 -5.59 -26.02 -21.41
N LYS A 84 -5.94 -27.02 -20.64
CA LYS A 84 -6.00 -26.95 -19.19
C LYS A 84 -4.81 -27.72 -18.62
N MET A 85 -4.09 -27.11 -17.68
CA MET A 85 -2.97 -27.72 -16.98
C MET A 85 -3.03 -27.43 -15.49
N TYR A 86 -2.36 -28.24 -14.68
CA TYR A 86 -2.19 -27.91 -13.27
C TYR A 86 -1.41 -26.62 -13.08
N LEU A 87 -1.78 -25.85 -12.08
CA LEU A 87 -1.14 -24.56 -11.84
C LEU A 87 0.37 -24.69 -11.54
N LYS A 88 0.80 -25.79 -10.89
CA LYS A 88 2.24 -26.06 -10.67
C LYS A 88 3.00 -26.20 -11.99
N ASP A 89 2.43 -26.91 -12.96
CA ASP A 89 3.05 -27.12 -14.27
C ASP A 89 3.10 -25.78 -15.04
N PHE A 90 2.03 -24.98 -14.94
CA PHE A 90 2.00 -23.66 -15.51
C PHE A 90 3.09 -22.77 -14.94
N ILE A 91 3.25 -22.73 -13.61
CA ILE A 91 4.27 -21.95 -12.92
C ILE A 91 5.68 -22.36 -13.36
N ALA A 92 5.93 -23.65 -13.51
CA ALA A 92 7.22 -24.16 -14.02
C ALA A 92 7.54 -23.66 -15.44
N GLU A 93 6.52 -23.46 -16.28
CA GLU A 93 6.66 -22.94 -17.64
C GLU A 93 6.63 -21.41 -17.72
N PHE A 94 6.30 -20.71 -16.63
CA PHE A 94 6.05 -19.26 -16.61
C PHE A 94 7.30 -18.40 -16.75
N GLN A 95 8.49 -18.95 -16.71
CA GLN A 95 9.74 -18.21 -16.83
C GLN A 95 9.78 -17.30 -18.08
N ASN A 96 10.12 -16.02 -17.87
CA ASN A 96 10.12 -14.97 -18.90
C ASN A 96 8.76 -14.77 -19.58
N ALA A 97 7.69 -15.06 -18.87
CA ALA A 97 6.32 -14.81 -19.30
C ALA A 97 5.70 -13.66 -18.48
N GLY A 98 4.53 -13.23 -18.87
CA GLY A 98 3.67 -12.32 -18.12
C GLY A 98 2.22 -12.74 -18.23
N PHE A 99 1.42 -12.29 -17.27
CA PHE A 99 -0.02 -12.48 -17.27
C PHE A 99 -0.70 -11.18 -16.90
N SER A 100 -1.32 -10.54 -17.89
CA SER A 100 -2.06 -9.28 -17.70
C SER A 100 -3.47 -9.60 -17.24
N ILE A 101 -3.81 -9.19 -16.03
CA ILE A 101 -5.11 -9.44 -15.41
C ILE A 101 -6.13 -8.45 -15.97
N THR A 102 -7.26 -8.95 -16.48
CA THR A 102 -8.42 -8.13 -16.88
C THR A 102 -9.53 -8.18 -15.85
N ASP A 103 -9.75 -9.31 -15.21
CA ASP A 103 -10.77 -9.48 -14.17
C ASP A 103 -10.25 -10.35 -13.03
N GLU A 104 -10.74 -10.07 -11.84
CA GLU A 104 -10.40 -10.76 -10.61
C GLU A 104 -11.65 -11.07 -9.79
N TYR A 105 -11.74 -12.28 -9.29
CA TYR A 105 -12.86 -12.76 -8.48
C TYR A 105 -12.32 -13.46 -7.24
N TYR A 106 -12.86 -13.10 -6.08
CA TYR A 106 -12.47 -13.68 -4.80
C TYR A 106 -13.68 -14.31 -4.12
N GLY A 107 -13.61 -15.62 -3.94
CA GLY A 107 -14.54 -16.40 -3.15
C GLY A 107 -14.01 -16.67 -1.75
N GLN A 108 -14.69 -17.53 -1.01
CA GLN A 108 -14.29 -17.89 0.35
C GLN A 108 -12.99 -18.70 0.37
N ASP A 109 -12.83 -19.60 -0.59
CA ASP A 109 -11.73 -20.59 -0.68
C ASP A 109 -11.10 -20.61 -2.08
N ARG A 110 -11.42 -19.65 -2.94
CA ARG A 110 -11.02 -19.64 -4.34
C ARG A 110 -10.83 -18.22 -4.86
N ALA A 111 -9.72 -18.00 -5.53
CA ALA A 111 -9.49 -16.84 -6.37
C ALA A 111 -9.47 -17.25 -7.85
N LEU A 112 -10.01 -16.40 -8.71
CA LEU A 112 -10.02 -16.57 -10.16
C LEU A 112 -9.51 -15.28 -10.80
N TYR A 113 -8.55 -15.44 -11.71
CA TYR A 113 -8.02 -14.33 -12.51
C TYR A 113 -8.19 -14.65 -13.97
N THR A 114 -8.76 -13.72 -14.74
CA THR A 114 -8.84 -13.83 -16.20
C THR A 114 -7.99 -12.76 -16.84
N GLY A 115 -7.45 -13.03 -18.00
CA GLY A 115 -6.61 -12.07 -18.70
C GLY A 115 -5.84 -12.68 -19.85
N TYR A 116 -4.68 -12.10 -20.12
CA TYR A 116 -3.85 -12.47 -21.25
C TYR A 116 -2.47 -12.94 -20.80
N PHE A 117 -2.18 -14.21 -21.10
CA PHE A 117 -0.84 -14.75 -20.97
C PHE A 117 0.00 -14.32 -22.19
N HIS A 118 1.24 -13.92 -21.96
CA HIS A 118 2.19 -13.58 -23.01
C HIS A 118 3.58 -14.12 -22.69
N LYS A 119 4.21 -14.75 -23.71
CA LYS A 119 5.58 -15.25 -23.65
C LYS A 119 6.24 -15.11 -25.02
N GLY A 120 7.23 -14.23 -25.13
CA GLY A 120 7.82 -13.88 -26.42
C GLY A 120 6.76 -13.33 -27.38
N SER A 121 6.57 -13.98 -28.51
CA SER A 121 5.53 -13.61 -29.50
C SER A 121 4.19 -14.31 -29.27
N THR A 122 4.10 -15.23 -28.32
CA THR A 122 2.86 -15.96 -28.02
C THR A 122 2.00 -15.13 -27.06
N MET A 123 0.74 -14.95 -27.42
CA MET A 123 -0.26 -14.30 -26.58
C MET A 123 -1.57 -15.09 -26.66
N GLY A 124 -2.25 -15.24 -25.54
CA GLY A 124 -3.51 -15.97 -25.49
C GLY A 124 -4.33 -15.62 -24.25
N GLU A 125 -5.65 -15.80 -24.35
CA GLU A 125 -6.51 -15.71 -23.16
C GLU A 125 -6.09 -16.79 -22.16
N CYS A 126 -6.02 -16.40 -20.89
CA CYS A 126 -5.68 -17.29 -19.81
C CYS A 126 -6.61 -17.04 -18.63
N THR A 127 -7.01 -18.14 -17.99
CA THR A 127 -7.72 -18.12 -16.72
C THR A 127 -6.91 -18.91 -15.70
N ILE A 128 -6.63 -18.29 -14.55
CA ILE A 128 -5.92 -18.90 -13.43
C ILE A 128 -6.89 -19.09 -12.29
N GLU A 129 -7.02 -20.30 -11.78
CA GLU A 129 -7.89 -20.67 -10.68
C GLU A 129 -7.05 -21.22 -9.53
N ILE A 130 -7.17 -20.58 -8.34
CA ILE A 130 -6.38 -20.86 -7.16
C ILE A 130 -7.31 -21.19 -6.00
N TYR A 131 -7.25 -22.42 -5.47
CA TYR A 131 -7.93 -22.82 -4.24
C TYR A 131 -6.98 -22.69 -3.06
N HIS A 132 -7.44 -22.02 -1.99
CA HIS A 132 -6.61 -21.61 -0.86
C HIS A 132 -7.44 -21.51 0.42
N ASN A 133 -6.79 -21.49 1.59
CA ASN A 133 -7.48 -21.24 2.86
C ASN A 133 -7.63 -19.75 3.13
N ASN A 134 -6.67 -18.93 2.72
CA ASN A 134 -6.72 -17.47 2.89
C ASN A 134 -5.87 -16.76 1.85
N ILE A 135 -6.10 -15.45 1.68
CA ILE A 135 -5.28 -14.55 0.86
C ILE A 135 -4.75 -13.42 1.75
N LEU A 136 -3.46 -13.20 1.68
CA LEU A 136 -2.80 -12.04 2.25
C LEU A 136 -2.44 -11.06 1.12
N PHE A 137 -2.88 -9.83 1.26
CA PHE A 137 -2.39 -8.71 0.46
C PHE A 137 -1.23 -8.08 1.21
N CYS A 138 -0.01 -8.38 0.78
CA CYS A 138 1.22 -7.95 1.42
C CYS A 138 1.69 -6.65 0.77
N GLU A 139 1.28 -5.52 1.31
CA GLU A 139 1.81 -4.23 0.90
C GLU A 139 3.26 -4.13 1.37
N GLN A 140 4.18 -3.91 0.43
CA GLN A 140 5.54 -3.51 0.76
C GLN A 140 5.50 -2.02 1.10
N THR A 141 5.37 -1.74 2.37
CA THR A 141 5.79 -0.43 2.86
C THR A 141 7.28 -0.34 2.63
N ASP A 142 7.68 0.66 1.88
CA ASP A 142 9.10 0.86 1.55
C ASP A 142 9.87 1.06 2.86
N ASP A 143 10.37 -0.04 3.45
CA ASP A 143 11.17 -0.01 4.69
C ASP A 143 12.53 0.65 4.42
N THR A 144 12.78 0.96 3.14
CA THR A 144 13.91 1.77 2.66
C THR A 144 13.62 3.27 2.64
N ARG A 145 12.45 3.73 3.09
CA ARG A 145 12.23 5.18 3.24
C ARG A 145 13.35 5.72 4.10
N GLU A 146 14.19 6.50 3.45
CA GLU A 146 15.27 7.20 4.12
C GLU A 146 14.69 8.01 5.28
N MET A 147 15.30 7.92 6.43
CA MET A 147 14.96 8.75 7.58
C MET A 147 15.87 9.97 7.57
N LYS A 148 15.31 11.16 7.75
CA LYS A 148 16.05 12.42 7.80
C LYS A 148 15.88 13.13 9.12
N GLU A 149 16.89 13.88 9.48
CA GLU A 149 16.87 14.70 10.68
C GLU A 149 16.15 16.03 10.42
N VAL A 150 15.26 16.40 11.34
CA VAL A 150 14.55 17.68 11.35
C VAL A 150 14.63 18.31 12.74
N ILE A 151 14.50 19.62 12.80
CA ILE A 151 14.40 20.35 14.06
C ILE A 151 12.96 20.77 14.25
N LEU A 152 12.41 20.42 15.40
CA LEU A 152 11.10 20.88 15.84
C LEU A 152 11.26 21.69 17.11
N SER A 153 10.42 22.72 17.25
CA SER A 153 10.40 23.61 18.40
C SER A 153 8.96 23.83 18.85
N ALA A 154 8.78 23.95 20.16
CA ALA A 154 7.60 24.53 20.76
C ALA A 154 8.04 25.27 22.02
N ASP A 155 7.41 26.42 22.31
CA ASP A 155 7.71 27.26 23.48
C ASP A 155 9.20 27.64 23.66
N GLY A 156 9.98 27.60 22.55
CA GLY A 156 11.39 27.94 22.55
C GLY A 156 12.35 26.78 22.71
N ASP A 157 11.88 25.58 23.10
CA ASP A 157 12.74 24.40 23.19
C ASP A 157 13.01 23.82 21.80
N LEU A 158 14.30 23.61 21.44
CA LEU A 158 14.72 22.99 20.20
C LEU A 158 15.00 21.50 20.38
N SER A 159 14.45 20.66 19.52
CA SER A 159 14.69 19.23 19.55
C SER A 159 14.98 18.68 18.17
N LEU A 160 15.97 17.77 18.09
CA LEU A 160 16.32 17.05 16.88
C LEU A 160 15.53 15.74 16.84
N TYR A 161 14.81 15.53 15.77
CA TYR A 161 14.03 14.33 15.51
C TYR A 161 14.49 13.63 14.23
N LEU A 162 14.34 12.32 14.19
CA LEU A 162 14.47 11.50 13.00
C LEU A 162 13.05 11.18 12.50
N VAL A 163 12.73 11.58 11.27
CA VAL A 163 11.41 11.42 10.65
C VAL A 163 11.55 10.81 9.25
N PRO A 164 10.48 10.24 8.64
CA PRO A 164 10.51 9.82 7.25
C PRO A 164 10.97 10.95 6.31
N ALA A 165 11.75 10.62 5.28
CA ALA A 165 12.36 11.61 4.40
C ALA A 165 11.34 12.51 3.71
N ASP A 166 10.21 11.96 3.30
CA ASP A 166 9.10 12.71 2.70
C ASP A 166 8.48 13.74 3.65
N VAL A 167 8.41 13.43 4.96
CA VAL A 167 8.04 14.41 5.99
C VAL A 167 9.09 15.50 6.09
N ALA A 168 10.38 15.14 6.15
CA ALA A 168 11.46 16.11 6.25
C ALA A 168 11.51 17.04 5.02
N ASP A 169 11.32 16.48 3.82
CA ASP A 169 11.36 17.24 2.57
C ASP A 169 10.15 18.16 2.39
N ASN A 170 9.03 17.86 3.08
CA ASN A 170 7.79 18.64 3.06
C ASN A 170 7.36 19.12 4.46
N LEU A 171 8.31 19.32 5.38
CA LEU A 171 8.05 19.50 6.81
C LEU A 171 6.98 20.58 7.10
N ALA A 172 7.10 21.76 6.49
CA ALA A 172 6.14 22.83 6.70
C ALA A 172 4.71 22.46 6.25
N THR A 173 4.57 21.73 5.13
CA THR A 173 3.26 21.31 4.62
C THR A 173 2.62 20.31 5.57
N VAL A 174 3.37 19.29 6.00
CA VAL A 174 2.85 18.23 6.89
C VAL A 174 2.54 18.78 8.28
N ALA A 175 3.39 19.68 8.81
CA ALA A 175 3.16 20.32 10.10
C ALA A 175 1.94 21.27 10.06
N ASN A 176 1.74 22.00 8.96
CA ASN A 176 0.55 22.83 8.78
C ASN A 176 -0.73 21.98 8.67
N GLU A 177 -0.67 20.83 7.97
CA GLU A 177 -1.80 19.90 7.89
C GLU A 177 -2.18 19.37 9.29
N PHE A 178 -1.19 19.02 10.10
CA PHE A 178 -1.42 18.68 11.50
C PHE A 178 -2.05 19.84 12.27
N ALA A 179 -1.43 21.03 12.26
CA ALA A 179 -1.83 22.16 13.09
C ALA A 179 -3.20 22.74 12.73
N PHE A 180 -3.53 22.83 11.43
CA PHE A 180 -4.75 23.50 10.96
C PHE A 180 -5.89 22.55 10.59
N ASN A 181 -5.62 21.27 10.27
CA ASN A 181 -6.65 20.32 9.94
C ASN A 181 -6.83 19.25 11.01
N TYR A 182 -5.79 18.46 11.33
CA TYR A 182 -5.92 17.35 12.27
C TYR A 182 -6.28 17.80 13.68
N VAL A 183 -5.62 18.84 14.21
CA VAL A 183 -5.87 19.40 15.56
C VAL A 183 -7.32 19.89 15.70
N TRP A 184 -7.90 20.46 14.64
CA TRP A 184 -9.24 21.05 14.68
C TRP A 184 -10.35 20.09 14.29
N HIS A 185 -10.11 19.16 13.40
CA HIS A 185 -11.13 18.33 12.76
C HIS A 185 -10.87 16.83 12.86
N GLY A 186 -9.71 16.41 13.36
CA GLY A 186 -9.35 15.01 13.51
C GLY A 186 -10.17 14.30 14.60
N GLU A 187 -10.17 12.97 14.58
CA GLU A 187 -10.89 12.15 15.57
C GLU A 187 -10.49 12.44 17.03
N LYS A 188 -9.25 12.90 17.24
CA LYS A 188 -8.71 13.26 18.56
C LYS A 188 -8.69 14.76 18.82
N SER A 189 -9.40 15.59 18.08
CA SER A 189 -9.41 17.05 18.22
C SER A 189 -9.77 17.51 19.64
N GLY A 190 -10.63 16.79 20.34
CA GLY A 190 -10.96 17.08 21.75
C GLY A 190 -9.77 17.04 22.73
N LYS A 191 -8.64 16.38 22.36
CA LYS A 191 -7.39 16.41 23.14
C LYS A 191 -6.75 17.79 23.12
N PHE A 192 -6.84 18.47 21.99
CA PHE A 192 -6.11 19.71 21.70
C PHE A 192 -6.92 20.96 21.98
N LEU A 193 -8.24 20.90 21.80
CA LEU A 193 -9.11 22.10 21.91
C LEU A 193 -9.44 22.40 23.36
N LYS A 194 -9.15 23.61 23.79
CA LYS A 194 -9.47 24.14 25.14
C LYS A 194 -10.31 25.40 25.02
N LEU A 195 -11.29 25.53 25.88
CA LEU A 195 -12.11 26.74 25.96
C LEU A 195 -11.34 27.81 26.72
N CYS A 196 -11.01 28.91 26.04
CA CYS A 196 -10.34 30.10 26.60
C CYS A 196 -11.33 31.25 26.54
N GLY A 197 -12.02 31.52 27.66
CA GLY A 197 -13.14 32.46 27.68
C GLY A 197 -14.33 31.97 26.87
N GLU A 198 -14.73 32.72 25.83
CA GLU A 198 -15.82 32.38 24.93
C GLU A 198 -15.34 31.71 23.61
N GLN A 199 -14.03 31.52 23.43
CA GLN A 199 -13.47 30.95 22.20
C GLN A 199 -12.64 29.69 22.50
N TYR A 200 -12.63 28.77 21.54
CA TYR A 200 -11.74 27.63 21.59
C TYR A 200 -10.35 28.03 21.09
N GLY A 201 -9.33 27.62 21.85
CA GLY A 201 -7.93 27.68 21.45
C GLY A 201 -7.39 26.27 21.29
N ALA A 202 -6.43 26.07 20.40
CA ALA A 202 -5.71 24.82 20.25
C ALA A 202 -4.41 24.88 21.07
N VAL A 203 -4.12 23.82 21.82
CA VAL A 203 -2.88 23.65 22.58
C VAL A 203 -2.25 22.34 22.18
N PHE A 204 -1.10 22.41 21.56
CA PHE A 204 -0.32 21.27 21.07
C PHE A 204 1.15 21.67 20.92
N ASP A 205 2.02 20.68 20.83
CA ASP A 205 3.47 20.84 20.71
C ASP A 205 4.09 19.89 19.69
N GLU A 206 5.42 19.88 19.59
CA GLU A 206 6.16 19.01 18.69
C GLU A 206 5.99 17.53 19.02
N THR A 207 5.70 17.19 20.29
CA THR A 207 5.48 15.77 20.67
C THR A 207 4.14 15.26 20.19
N ASP A 208 3.13 16.10 20.16
CA ASP A 208 1.82 15.80 19.58
C ASP A 208 1.90 15.60 18.06
N PHE A 209 2.72 16.40 17.38
CA PHE A 209 3.01 16.19 15.96
C PHE A 209 3.72 14.87 15.70
N ILE A 210 4.69 14.49 16.51
CA ILE A 210 5.36 13.18 16.42
C ILE A 210 4.38 12.03 16.71
N GLU A 211 3.48 12.18 17.69
CA GLU A 211 2.41 11.21 17.93
C GLU A 211 1.51 11.05 16.68
N TYR A 212 1.14 12.16 16.04
CA TYR A 212 0.37 12.15 14.80
C TYR A 212 1.11 11.41 13.68
N LEU A 213 2.39 11.70 13.46
CA LEU A 213 3.20 10.97 12.49
C LEU A 213 3.19 9.47 12.78
N ASN A 214 3.41 9.09 14.03
CA ASN A 214 3.58 7.69 14.44
C ASN A 214 2.27 6.89 14.52
N THR A 215 1.13 7.55 14.66
CA THR A 215 -0.16 6.83 14.83
C THR A 215 -1.09 6.95 13.63
N VAL A 216 -0.91 7.98 12.80
CA VAL A 216 -1.82 8.27 11.68
C VAL A 216 -1.14 8.11 10.34
N LEU A 217 0.03 8.76 10.14
CA LEU A 217 0.67 8.78 8.82
C LEU A 217 1.67 7.64 8.61
N TYR A 218 2.47 7.32 9.62
CA TYR A 218 3.61 6.36 9.52
C TYR A 218 3.67 5.41 10.71
N PRO A 219 2.63 4.62 11.01
CA PRO A 219 2.62 3.72 12.16
C PRO A 219 3.72 2.65 12.08
N ASP A 220 4.08 2.23 10.88
CA ASP A 220 5.09 1.18 10.66
C ASP A 220 6.52 1.72 10.68
N LYS A 221 6.71 3.04 10.62
CA LYS A 221 8.04 3.68 10.64
C LYS A 221 8.08 4.87 11.59
N PRO A 222 8.12 4.62 12.90
CA PRO A 222 7.96 5.67 13.90
C PRO A 222 9.12 6.67 13.88
N SER A 223 8.74 7.93 13.88
CA SER A 223 9.63 9.06 14.14
C SER A 223 10.09 9.04 15.59
N LYS A 224 11.29 9.49 15.87
CA LYS A 224 11.85 9.49 17.24
C LYS A 224 12.68 10.71 17.52
N LYS A 225 12.60 11.18 18.76
CA LYS A 225 13.49 12.22 19.28
C LYS A 225 14.91 11.66 19.39
N ILE A 226 15.88 12.40 18.83
CA ILE A 226 17.30 12.05 18.93
C ILE A 226 17.87 12.71 20.19
N LYS A 227 17.64 14.02 20.32
CA LYS A 227 18.15 14.81 21.46
C LYS A 227 17.45 16.19 21.53
N THR A 228 17.51 16.81 22.69
CA THR A 228 17.26 18.23 22.83
C THR A 228 18.53 19.01 22.45
N ILE A 229 18.38 20.10 21.74
CA ILE A 229 19.48 20.96 21.33
C ILE A 229 19.66 22.03 22.41
N PRO A 230 20.82 22.12 23.08
CA PRO A 230 21.07 23.19 24.02
C PRO A 230 21.00 24.55 23.31
N GLN A 231 20.30 25.48 23.89
CA GLN A 231 20.28 26.88 23.43
C GLN A 231 21.21 27.71 24.30
N ASP A 232 22.03 28.50 23.64
CA ASP A 232 22.64 29.66 24.27
C ASP A 232 21.58 30.76 24.34
N ASP A 233 21.86 31.90 25.01
CA ASP A 233 20.92 33.02 25.26
C ASP A 233 20.31 33.66 23.98
N GLU A 234 20.63 33.16 22.80
CA GLU A 234 20.05 33.56 21.51
C GLU A 234 18.91 32.57 21.11
N TRP A 235 17.71 33.12 20.93
CA TRP A 235 16.49 32.40 20.51
C TRP A 235 16.54 31.85 19.06
N ASP A 236 17.71 31.55 18.55
CA ASP A 236 17.91 31.13 17.17
C ASP A 236 18.47 29.70 17.11
N VAL A 237 18.21 29.01 15.98
CA VAL A 237 18.79 27.69 15.73
C VAL A 237 20.32 27.79 15.63
N PRO A 238 21.08 27.06 16.47
CA PRO A 238 22.56 27.12 16.45
C PRO A 238 23.09 26.81 15.05
N LYS A 239 24.22 27.43 14.66
CA LYS A 239 24.73 27.41 13.28
C LYS A 239 24.94 26.01 12.73
N GLU A 240 25.41 25.08 13.54
CA GLU A 240 25.65 23.68 13.16
C GLU A 240 24.37 22.91 12.80
N TYR A 241 23.22 23.38 13.28
CA TYR A 241 21.91 22.76 13.04
C TYR A 241 21.10 23.42 11.92
N ARG A 242 21.50 24.57 11.39
CA ARG A 242 20.79 25.31 10.33
C ARG A 242 20.69 24.57 8.99
N LYS A 243 21.39 23.47 8.83
CA LYS A 243 21.31 22.59 7.67
C LYS A 243 20.07 21.69 7.66
N TYR A 244 19.42 21.51 8.80
CA TYR A 244 18.24 20.66 8.93
C TYR A 244 16.96 21.46 8.68
N PRO A 245 15.91 20.84 8.08
CA PRO A 245 14.59 21.43 8.05
C PRO A 245 14.12 21.79 9.47
N TYR A 246 13.48 22.93 9.61
CA TYR A 246 13.03 23.46 10.90
C TYR A 246 11.57 23.87 10.86
N TYR A 247 10.83 23.57 11.92
CA TYR A 247 9.46 24.05 12.13
C TYR A 247 9.23 24.38 13.61
N ASN A 248 8.50 25.48 13.86
CA ASN A 248 8.11 25.94 15.20
C ASN A 248 6.58 25.90 15.31
N PHE A 249 6.08 25.17 16.31
CA PHE A 249 4.66 25.02 16.62
C PHE A 249 4.12 26.17 17.48
#